data_ed73cae23b832b710988ccb468147861
#
_entry.id   ed73cae23b832b710988ccb468147861
#
_cell.length_a   1.000
_cell.length_b   1.000
_cell.length_c   1.000
_cell.angle_alpha   90.00
_cell.angle_beta   90.00
_cell.angle_gamma   90.00
#
_symmetry.space_group_name_H-M   'P 1'
#
loop_
_entity.id
_entity.type
_entity.pdbx_description
1 polymer ?
#
loop_
_entity_poly.entity_id
_entity_poly.type
_entity_poly.pdbx_seq_one_letter_code
_entity_poly.pdbx_strand_id
1 'polypeptide(L)'
;AYDMIKTSVNIMRGCFGGCTFCSITEHEGRIIQSRSENSIVAEIEKIRGLVPGFTGTISDLGGPTANMYRLNCKAPEIQKTCKRLSCVYPGICQHLDTDHSPTTRLYRRARAVPGVKRIAIASGLRYDLALKDPEYVEELVTHHVGGYLKIAPEHSEAKTLSKMMKPGIETYDEFKRLFDKFSRKAGKEQYLIPYFIAAHPGCDETDMLNLSLWLKQHKFRLDQVQTFYPSPMALATAMYYSERNPLERVRYKSQKLSVCKDVRQRRLQKAFLRYHDEKNWPILREALQQMGRAELIGNGSKQLIPPAKQQSAAGKRRRRRRR
;
A
#
# COMPACT_ATOMS: atom_id res chain seq x y z
N ALA A 1 0.53 20.16 9.37
CA ALA A 1 0.41 18.71 9.68
C ALA A 1 -0.58 18.46 10.81
N TYR A 2 -0.52 19.20 11.92
CA TYR A 2 -1.42 19.00 13.08
C TYR A 2 -2.92 19.03 12.69
N ASP A 3 -3.33 19.97 11.86
CA ASP A 3 -4.74 20.09 11.42
C ASP A 3 -5.28 18.84 10.71
N MET A 4 -4.42 18.04 10.12
CA MET A 4 -4.81 16.80 9.45
C MET A 4 -5.08 15.64 10.42
N ILE A 5 -4.51 15.70 11.62
CA ILE A 5 -4.55 14.59 12.59
C ILE A 5 -5.25 14.94 13.91
N LYS A 6 -5.54 16.22 14.18
CA LYS A 6 -6.12 16.68 15.45
C LYS A 6 -7.45 16.01 15.83
N THR A 7 -8.16 15.44 14.85
CA THR A 7 -9.40 14.68 15.06
C THR A 7 -9.24 13.20 14.70
N SER A 8 -8.00 12.70 14.69
CA SER A 8 -7.71 11.27 14.49
C SER A 8 -7.73 10.54 15.83
N VAL A 9 -8.30 9.35 15.86
CA VAL A 9 -8.39 8.51 17.07
C VAL A 9 -7.75 7.16 16.79
N ASN A 10 -6.71 6.85 17.57
CA ASN A 10 -6.06 5.53 17.50
C ASN A 10 -6.88 4.50 18.31
N ILE A 11 -7.26 3.39 17.66
CA ILE A 11 -8.11 2.36 18.26
C ILE A 11 -7.32 1.12 18.71
N MET A 12 -6.11 0.93 18.18
CA MET A 12 -5.30 -0.25 18.48
C MET A 12 -3.82 -0.02 18.17
N ARG A 13 -2.96 -0.85 18.71
CA ARG A 13 -1.53 -0.97 18.44
C ARG A 13 -1.18 -2.39 18.03
N GLY A 14 -0.02 -2.55 17.37
CA GLY A 14 0.46 -3.82 16.87
C GLY A 14 0.03 -4.13 15.44
N CYS A 15 0.71 -5.10 14.83
CA CYS A 15 0.39 -5.58 13.49
C CYS A 15 0.92 -7.01 13.31
N PHE A 16 0.06 -7.94 12.97
CA PHE A 16 0.45 -9.32 12.66
C PHE A 16 0.74 -9.56 11.17
N GLY A 17 0.84 -8.49 10.38
CA GLY A 17 1.10 -8.56 8.95
C GLY A 17 2.48 -9.07 8.59
N GLY A 18 3.51 -8.67 9.35
CA GLY A 18 4.89 -9.13 9.17
C GLY A 18 5.55 -8.71 7.86
N CYS A 19 5.06 -7.64 7.20
CA CYS A 19 5.64 -7.16 5.95
C CYS A 19 7.11 -6.81 6.15
N THR A 20 7.99 -7.33 5.31
CA THR A 20 9.45 -7.23 5.51
C THR A 20 10.02 -5.83 5.47
N PHE A 21 9.37 -4.92 4.76
CA PHE A 21 9.76 -3.51 4.64
C PHE A 21 9.27 -2.63 5.80
N CYS A 22 8.41 -3.17 6.67
CA CYS A 22 7.74 -2.43 7.74
C CYS A 22 8.26 -2.84 9.10
N SER A 23 8.55 -1.88 9.97
CA SER A 23 9.04 -2.12 11.32
C SER A 23 7.93 -2.23 12.39
N ILE A 24 6.67 -2.01 12.03
CA ILE A 24 5.58 -1.93 13.02
C ILE A 24 5.43 -3.23 13.82
N THR A 25 5.51 -4.39 13.15
CA THR A 25 5.41 -5.70 13.82
C THR A 25 6.48 -5.87 14.90
N GLU A 26 7.71 -5.39 14.63
CA GLU A 26 8.82 -5.49 15.57
C GLU A 26 8.78 -4.40 16.65
N HIS A 27 8.28 -3.22 16.30
CA HIS A 27 8.24 -2.05 17.19
C HIS A 27 7.04 -2.07 18.15
N GLU A 28 5.84 -2.38 17.65
CA GLU A 28 4.60 -2.37 18.45
C GLU A 28 4.14 -3.79 18.88
N GLY A 29 4.79 -4.81 18.32
CA GLY A 29 4.43 -6.19 18.56
C GLY A 29 3.42 -6.76 17.56
N ARG A 30 3.34 -8.09 17.56
CA ARG A 30 2.48 -8.88 16.69
C ARG A 30 1.08 -9.11 17.27
N ILE A 31 0.94 -8.99 18.58
CA ILE A 31 -0.33 -9.15 19.29
C ILE A 31 -1.07 -7.80 19.24
N ILE A 32 -2.28 -7.81 18.73
CA ILE A 32 -3.08 -6.60 18.65
C ILE A 32 -3.57 -6.18 20.03
N GLN A 33 -3.19 -4.97 20.42
CA GLN A 33 -3.62 -4.35 21.67
C GLN A 33 -4.72 -3.33 21.34
N SER A 34 -5.98 -3.78 21.44
CA SER A 34 -7.14 -2.96 21.12
C SER A 34 -7.63 -2.21 22.34
N ARG A 35 -7.95 -0.95 22.15
CA ARG A 35 -8.65 -0.14 23.17
C ARG A 35 -10.09 -0.62 23.35
N SER A 36 -10.68 -0.36 24.50
CA SER A 36 -12.12 -0.60 24.71
C SER A 36 -12.96 0.39 23.88
N GLU A 37 -14.11 -0.07 23.43
CA GLU A 37 -15.06 0.80 22.69
C GLU A 37 -15.44 2.03 23.50
N ASN A 38 -15.66 1.89 24.82
CA ASN A 38 -15.98 3.02 25.69
C ASN A 38 -14.85 4.07 25.74
N SER A 39 -13.59 3.63 25.82
CA SER A 39 -12.44 4.55 25.79
C SER A 39 -12.38 5.34 24.48
N ILE A 40 -12.66 4.69 23.36
CA ILE A 40 -12.64 5.32 22.02
C ILE A 40 -13.80 6.32 21.89
N VAL A 41 -15.00 5.92 22.28
CA VAL A 41 -16.19 6.81 22.24
C VAL A 41 -15.97 8.02 23.14
N ALA A 42 -15.47 7.84 24.38
CA ALA A 42 -15.17 8.94 25.28
C ALA A 42 -14.12 9.92 24.72
N GLU A 43 -13.14 9.44 23.96
CA GLU A 43 -12.18 10.32 23.27
C GLU A 43 -12.84 11.11 22.14
N ILE A 44 -13.73 10.49 21.36
CA ILE A 44 -14.49 11.20 20.32
C ILE A 44 -15.34 12.31 20.95
N GLU A 45 -15.99 12.05 22.09
CA GLU A 45 -16.75 13.06 22.85
C GLU A 45 -15.86 14.21 23.33
N LYS A 46 -14.65 13.91 23.83
CA LYS A 46 -13.66 14.92 24.20
C LYS A 46 -13.20 15.76 23.01
N ILE A 47 -12.91 15.13 21.87
CA ILE A 47 -12.53 15.83 20.64
C ILE A 47 -13.62 16.84 20.25
N ARG A 48 -14.89 16.41 20.28
CA ARG A 48 -16.04 17.27 19.99
C ARG A 48 -16.07 18.50 20.91
N GLY A 49 -15.77 18.33 22.18
CA GLY A 49 -15.84 19.42 23.16
C GLY A 49 -14.60 20.31 23.21
N LEU A 50 -13.42 19.78 22.91
CA LEU A 50 -12.14 20.46 23.15
C LEU A 50 -11.46 20.99 21.88
N VAL A 51 -11.77 20.44 20.69
CA VAL A 51 -11.12 20.89 19.45
C VAL A 51 -11.86 22.12 18.90
N PRO A 52 -11.21 23.30 18.89
CA PRO A 52 -11.82 24.51 18.35
C PRO A 52 -12.22 24.32 16.87
N GLY A 53 -13.43 24.75 16.54
CA GLY A 53 -13.94 24.64 15.16
C GLY A 53 -14.22 23.22 14.69
N PHE A 54 -14.49 22.27 15.60
CA PHE A 54 -14.86 20.91 15.24
C PHE A 54 -16.09 20.88 14.33
N THR A 55 -15.91 20.33 13.12
CA THR A 55 -16.95 20.30 12.07
C THR A 55 -17.87 19.10 12.13
N GLY A 56 -17.69 18.22 13.12
CA GLY A 56 -18.37 16.93 13.22
C GLY A 56 -17.63 15.79 12.51
N THR A 57 -16.40 16.01 12.05
CA THR A 57 -15.63 15.00 11.31
C THR A 57 -14.48 14.45 12.15
N ILE A 58 -14.49 13.14 12.38
CA ILE A 58 -13.31 12.39 12.82
C ILE A 58 -12.54 12.01 11.58
N SER A 59 -11.28 12.50 11.47
CA SER A 59 -10.47 12.38 10.26
C SER A 59 -9.92 10.98 10.03
N ASP A 60 -9.76 10.22 11.11
CA ASP A 60 -9.40 8.80 11.06
C ASP A 60 -9.83 8.10 12.36
N LEU A 61 -10.42 6.93 12.24
CA LEU A 61 -10.66 6.00 13.33
C LEU A 61 -9.93 4.70 13.00
N GLY A 62 -8.65 4.64 13.34
CA GLY A 62 -7.77 3.60 12.84
C GLY A 62 -6.56 3.31 13.72
N GLY A 63 -5.52 2.82 13.10
CA GLY A 63 -4.27 2.41 13.74
C GLY A 63 -3.26 1.96 12.68
N PRO A 64 -2.22 1.19 13.03
CA PRO A 64 -1.25 0.67 12.07
C PRO A 64 -1.86 -0.07 10.89
N THR A 65 -2.99 -0.76 11.15
CA THR A 65 -3.84 -1.39 10.13
C THR A 65 -5.28 -1.37 10.64
N ALA A 66 -6.13 -0.55 10.04
CA ALA A 66 -7.45 -0.21 10.58
C ALA A 66 -8.33 -1.42 10.89
N ASN A 67 -8.29 -2.45 10.05
CA ASN A 67 -9.13 -3.65 10.18
C ASN A 67 -8.46 -4.81 10.93
N MET A 68 -7.51 -4.53 11.81
CA MET A 68 -6.98 -5.53 12.76
C MET A 68 -7.55 -5.35 14.18
N TYR A 69 -8.41 -4.36 14.40
CA TYR A 69 -9.03 -4.13 15.70
C TYR A 69 -9.77 -5.37 16.19
N ARG A 70 -9.42 -5.83 17.41
CA ARG A 70 -9.96 -7.04 18.06
C ARG A 70 -9.68 -8.37 17.37
N LEU A 71 -8.92 -8.39 16.26
CA LEU A 71 -8.50 -9.65 15.64
C LEU A 71 -7.31 -10.24 16.39
N ASN A 72 -7.44 -11.49 16.80
CA ASN A 72 -6.43 -12.20 17.58
C ASN A 72 -6.31 -13.66 17.14
N CYS A 73 -5.32 -14.36 17.69
CA CYS A 73 -5.24 -15.80 17.55
C CYS A 73 -6.35 -16.47 18.39
N LYS A 74 -7.13 -17.39 17.78
CA LYS A 74 -8.17 -18.17 18.45
C LYS A 74 -7.61 -19.26 19.39
N ALA A 75 -6.30 -19.52 19.30
CA ALA A 75 -5.62 -20.56 20.06
C ALA A 75 -4.50 -19.94 20.93
N PRO A 76 -4.80 -19.43 22.13
CA PRO A 76 -3.81 -18.77 23.00
C PRO A 76 -2.60 -19.63 23.32
N GLU A 77 -2.76 -20.93 23.48
CA GLU A 77 -1.65 -21.85 23.77
C GLU A 77 -0.69 -21.98 22.58
N ILE A 78 -1.24 -22.03 21.36
CA ILE A 78 -0.42 -22.02 20.14
C ILE A 78 0.27 -20.66 19.98
N GLN A 79 -0.41 -19.57 20.31
CA GLN A 79 0.14 -18.22 20.20
C GLN A 79 1.42 -18.03 21.03
N LYS A 80 1.48 -18.61 22.24
CA LYS A 80 2.64 -18.52 23.15
C LYS A 80 3.93 -19.03 22.52
N THR A 81 3.85 -20.06 21.69
CA THR A 81 5.00 -20.74 21.07
C THR A 81 5.10 -20.53 19.56
N CYS A 82 4.19 -19.76 18.98
CA CYS A 82 4.10 -19.56 17.54
C CYS A 82 5.31 -18.80 17.00
N LYS A 83 6.01 -19.41 16.03
CA LYS A 83 7.20 -18.85 15.36
C LYS A 83 6.90 -18.26 13.96
N ARG A 84 5.63 -18.16 13.55
CA ARG A 84 5.28 -17.56 12.27
C ARG A 84 5.65 -16.08 12.27
N LEU A 85 6.26 -15.61 11.19
CA LEU A 85 6.58 -14.20 11.01
C LEU A 85 5.33 -13.36 10.65
N SER A 86 4.31 -14.00 10.08
CA SER A 86 3.06 -13.35 9.66
C SER A 86 1.86 -14.27 9.93
N CYS A 87 0.74 -13.72 10.37
CA CYS A 87 -0.52 -14.44 10.45
C CYS A 87 -1.33 -14.41 9.15
N VAL A 88 -0.87 -13.66 8.15
CA VAL A 88 -1.58 -13.45 6.88
C VAL A 88 -0.75 -13.80 5.64
N TYR A 89 0.48 -14.28 5.81
CA TYR A 89 1.36 -14.72 4.72
C TYR A 89 2.03 -16.05 5.04
N PRO A 90 2.19 -16.98 4.07
CA PRO A 90 1.76 -16.93 2.67
C PRO A 90 0.24 -17.02 2.48
N GLY A 91 -0.49 -17.39 3.48
CA GLY A 91 -1.94 -17.39 3.56
C GLY A 91 -2.41 -17.05 4.97
N ILE A 92 -3.67 -16.69 5.11
CA ILE A 92 -4.29 -16.39 6.39
C ILE A 92 -4.22 -17.63 7.28
N CYS A 93 -3.69 -17.48 8.49
CA CYS A 93 -3.53 -18.55 9.46
C CYS A 93 -4.92 -19.08 9.87
N GLN A 94 -5.10 -20.39 9.88
CA GLN A 94 -6.36 -21.02 10.31
C GLN A 94 -6.79 -20.67 11.74
N HIS A 95 -5.82 -20.32 12.61
CA HIS A 95 -6.07 -19.90 13.98
C HIS A 95 -6.28 -18.39 14.12
N LEU A 96 -6.18 -17.61 13.03
CA LEU A 96 -6.47 -16.18 13.09
C LEU A 96 -7.97 -15.97 13.09
N ASP A 97 -8.45 -15.14 14.02
CA ASP A 97 -9.79 -14.59 13.94
C ASP A 97 -9.88 -13.60 12.77
N THR A 98 -10.92 -13.71 11.98
CA THR A 98 -11.18 -12.84 10.82
C THR A 98 -12.56 -12.18 10.89
N ASP A 99 -13.24 -12.28 12.04
CA ASP A 99 -14.52 -11.63 12.28
C ASP A 99 -14.35 -10.14 12.55
N HIS A 100 -14.78 -9.29 11.64
CA HIS A 100 -14.73 -7.83 11.78
C HIS A 100 -15.98 -7.24 12.47
N SER A 101 -16.91 -8.05 12.95
CA SER A 101 -18.11 -7.54 13.63
C SER A 101 -17.82 -6.63 14.84
N PRO A 102 -16.72 -6.85 15.63
CA PRO A 102 -16.34 -5.87 16.66
C PRO A 102 -15.93 -4.51 16.08
N THR A 103 -15.25 -4.49 14.92
CA THR A 103 -14.87 -3.25 14.25
C THR A 103 -16.09 -2.52 13.69
N THR A 104 -16.98 -3.24 13.04
CA THR A 104 -18.24 -2.71 12.51
C THR A 104 -19.11 -2.13 13.62
N ARG A 105 -19.23 -2.84 14.76
CA ARG A 105 -19.95 -2.34 15.94
C ARG A 105 -19.34 -1.05 16.49
N LEU A 106 -18.01 -0.99 16.61
CA LEU A 106 -17.30 0.21 17.04
C LEU A 106 -17.59 1.39 16.09
N TYR A 107 -17.54 1.16 14.79
CA TYR A 107 -17.81 2.20 13.79
C TYR A 107 -19.22 2.73 13.91
N ARG A 108 -20.21 1.86 14.08
CA ARG A 108 -21.62 2.26 14.28
C ARG A 108 -21.81 3.05 15.58
N ARG A 109 -21.18 2.63 16.68
CA ARG A 109 -21.19 3.38 17.94
C ARG A 109 -20.54 4.75 17.82
N ALA A 110 -19.39 4.84 17.17
CA ALA A 110 -18.68 6.11 16.97
C ALA A 110 -19.50 7.10 16.14
N ARG A 111 -20.18 6.62 15.09
CA ARG A 111 -21.10 7.46 14.29
C ARG A 111 -22.33 7.94 15.07
N ALA A 112 -22.76 7.20 16.08
CA ALA A 112 -23.92 7.55 16.90
C ALA A 112 -23.61 8.63 17.96
N VAL A 113 -22.35 9.02 18.14
CA VAL A 113 -21.98 10.09 19.10
C VAL A 113 -22.62 11.42 18.66
N PRO A 114 -23.42 12.07 19.52
CA PRO A 114 -24.08 13.34 19.19
C PRO A 114 -23.07 14.38 18.68
N GLY A 115 -23.37 15.06 17.57
CA GLY A 115 -22.52 16.06 16.94
C GLY A 115 -21.44 15.49 16.02
N VAL A 116 -21.26 14.17 15.94
CA VAL A 116 -20.44 13.52 14.91
C VAL A 116 -21.28 13.36 13.64
N LYS A 117 -20.79 13.91 12.55
CA LYS A 117 -21.43 13.83 11.22
C LYS A 117 -20.76 12.79 10.33
N ARG A 118 -19.47 12.57 10.55
CA ARG A 118 -18.65 11.68 9.72
C ARG A 118 -17.51 11.06 10.51
N ILE A 119 -17.31 9.76 10.33
CA ILE A 119 -16.12 9.03 10.74
C ILE A 119 -15.42 8.57 9.46
N ALA A 120 -14.21 9.05 9.20
CA ALA A 120 -13.39 8.57 8.08
C ALA A 120 -12.42 7.47 8.56
N ILE A 121 -12.08 6.56 7.65
CA ILE A 121 -11.00 5.59 7.82
C ILE A 121 -9.94 5.94 6.78
N ALA A 122 -8.91 6.62 7.24
CA ALA A 122 -7.78 7.09 6.43
C ALA A 122 -6.52 6.24 6.62
N SER A 123 -6.43 5.49 7.71
CA SER A 123 -5.41 4.47 7.95
C SER A 123 -5.50 3.34 6.92
N GLY A 124 -4.34 2.78 6.56
CA GLY A 124 -4.29 1.62 5.68
C GLY A 124 -5.05 0.43 6.25
N LEU A 125 -5.57 -0.41 5.38
CA LEU A 125 -6.21 -1.66 5.76
C LEU A 125 -5.62 -2.86 5.02
N ARG A 126 -5.77 -4.04 5.61
CA ARG A 126 -5.45 -5.32 4.97
C ARG A 126 -6.68 -5.76 4.17
N TYR A 127 -6.62 -5.55 2.87
CA TYR A 127 -7.72 -5.89 1.97
C TYR A 127 -7.93 -7.41 1.83
N ASP A 128 -6.87 -8.21 2.01
CA ASP A 128 -6.94 -9.66 2.07
C ASP A 128 -7.74 -10.18 3.28
N LEU A 129 -7.64 -9.52 4.43
CA LEU A 129 -8.50 -9.79 5.59
C LEU A 129 -9.93 -9.29 5.36
N ALA A 130 -10.08 -8.09 4.81
CA ALA A 130 -11.40 -7.51 4.54
C ALA A 130 -12.24 -8.39 3.60
N LEU A 131 -11.62 -9.09 2.65
CA LEU A 131 -12.31 -10.06 1.79
C LEU A 131 -12.96 -11.22 2.54
N LYS A 132 -12.54 -11.50 3.78
CA LYS A 132 -13.14 -12.56 4.61
C LYS A 132 -14.46 -12.13 5.24
N ASP A 133 -14.77 -10.83 5.21
CA ASP A 133 -15.96 -10.25 5.80
C ASP A 133 -16.56 -9.17 4.87
N PRO A 134 -17.40 -9.59 3.89
CA PRO A 134 -18.04 -8.64 2.97
C PRO A 134 -18.95 -7.62 3.67
N GLU A 135 -19.56 -7.94 4.83
CA GLU A 135 -20.39 -6.99 5.59
C GLU A 135 -19.53 -5.83 6.11
N TYR A 136 -18.32 -6.12 6.59
CA TYR A 136 -17.35 -5.10 6.98
C TYR A 136 -16.99 -4.18 5.79
N VAL A 137 -16.76 -4.74 4.59
CA VAL A 137 -16.44 -3.94 3.40
C VAL A 137 -17.62 -3.06 3.00
N GLU A 138 -18.84 -3.56 3.10
CA GLU A 138 -20.05 -2.79 2.82
C GLU A 138 -20.21 -1.62 3.81
N GLU A 139 -20.04 -1.85 5.12
CA GLU A 139 -20.06 -0.81 6.16
C GLU A 139 -18.99 0.26 5.89
N LEU A 140 -17.76 -0.18 5.61
CA LEU A 140 -16.62 0.70 5.31
C LEU A 140 -16.93 1.62 4.12
N VAL A 141 -17.33 1.04 2.99
CA VAL A 141 -17.61 1.76 1.74
C VAL A 141 -18.79 2.70 1.91
N THR A 142 -19.86 2.22 2.54
CA THR A 142 -21.09 2.99 2.67
C THR A 142 -20.94 4.20 3.61
N HIS A 143 -20.17 4.06 4.69
CA HIS A 143 -20.19 5.06 5.76
C HIS A 143 -18.86 5.75 6.03
N HIS A 144 -17.71 5.11 5.71
CA HIS A 144 -16.40 5.56 6.19
C HIS A 144 -15.44 6.00 5.08
N VAL A 145 -15.72 5.65 3.82
CA VAL A 145 -14.99 6.13 2.66
C VAL A 145 -15.70 7.34 2.06
N GLY A 146 -14.93 8.40 1.86
CA GLY A 146 -15.39 9.58 1.11
C GLY A 146 -15.33 9.34 -0.40
N GLY A 147 -14.37 9.97 -1.08
CA GLY A 147 -14.08 9.72 -2.50
C GLY A 147 -12.95 8.71 -2.72
N TYR A 148 -12.06 8.54 -1.75
CA TYR A 148 -10.83 7.75 -1.92
C TYR A 148 -10.58 6.82 -0.75
N LEU A 149 -10.16 5.58 -1.06
CA LEU A 149 -9.64 4.61 -0.09
C LEU A 149 -8.21 4.22 -0.49
N LYS A 150 -7.27 4.42 0.43
CA LYS A 150 -5.87 4.03 0.24
C LYS A 150 -5.69 2.56 0.56
N ILE A 151 -5.08 1.82 -0.34
CA ILE A 151 -4.70 0.42 -0.12
C ILE A 151 -3.31 0.15 -0.68
N ALA A 152 -2.66 -0.87 -0.19
CA ALA A 152 -1.25 -1.10 -0.43
C ALA A 152 -1.01 -2.51 -1.02
N PRO A 153 -1.21 -2.74 -2.34
CA PRO A 153 -0.77 -3.96 -3.00
C PRO A 153 0.76 -4.09 -3.05
N GLU A 154 1.49 -2.99 -3.06
CA GLU A 154 2.95 -2.83 -3.04
C GLU A 154 3.65 -3.21 -4.34
N HIS A 155 3.26 -4.29 -5.02
CA HIS A 155 3.80 -4.73 -6.31
C HIS A 155 2.78 -5.61 -7.07
N SER A 156 3.06 -5.92 -8.36
CA SER A 156 2.28 -6.88 -9.16
C SER A 156 2.97 -8.24 -9.26
N GLU A 157 4.30 -8.29 -9.14
CA GLU A 157 5.08 -9.51 -9.39
C GLU A 157 5.14 -10.40 -8.15
N ALA A 158 4.72 -11.66 -8.28
CA ALA A 158 4.72 -12.64 -7.19
C ALA A 158 6.11 -12.85 -6.56
N LYS A 159 7.18 -12.81 -7.36
CA LYS A 159 8.57 -12.89 -6.91
C LYS A 159 8.89 -11.77 -5.90
N THR A 160 8.54 -10.54 -6.22
CA THR A 160 8.77 -9.37 -5.36
C THR A 160 7.84 -9.38 -4.16
N LEU A 161 6.54 -9.66 -4.36
CA LEU A 161 5.56 -9.78 -3.28
C LEU A 161 5.93 -10.84 -2.24
N SER A 162 6.52 -11.97 -2.67
CA SER A 162 7.01 -13.00 -1.75
C SER A 162 8.11 -12.49 -0.83
N LYS A 163 9.00 -11.62 -1.31
CA LYS A 163 10.04 -10.99 -0.48
C LYS A 163 9.48 -9.91 0.45
N MET A 164 8.35 -9.32 0.09
CA MET A 164 7.61 -8.37 0.91
C MET A 164 6.70 -9.04 1.96
N MET A 165 6.47 -10.35 1.87
CA MET A 165 5.44 -11.09 2.64
C MET A 165 4.04 -10.49 2.41
N LYS A 166 3.70 -10.21 1.15
CA LYS A 166 2.39 -9.69 0.72
C LYS A 166 1.65 -10.73 -0.13
N PRO A 167 0.31 -10.72 -0.13
CA PRO A 167 -0.48 -11.58 -1.01
C PRO A 167 -0.26 -11.21 -2.46
N GLY A 168 -0.61 -12.12 -3.38
CA GLY A 168 -0.57 -11.88 -4.82
C GLY A 168 -1.50 -10.75 -5.26
N ILE A 169 -1.23 -10.19 -6.42
CA ILE A 169 -1.98 -9.04 -6.97
C ILE A 169 -3.45 -9.39 -7.29
N GLU A 170 -3.76 -10.65 -7.54
CA GLU A 170 -5.12 -11.16 -7.75
C GLU A 170 -6.04 -10.86 -6.55
N THR A 171 -5.49 -10.87 -5.33
CA THR A 171 -6.23 -10.50 -4.12
C THR A 171 -6.67 -9.03 -4.14
N TYR A 172 -5.85 -8.15 -4.74
CA TYR A 172 -6.23 -6.76 -4.96
C TYR A 172 -7.38 -6.65 -5.95
N ASP A 173 -7.33 -7.40 -7.05
CA ASP A 173 -8.37 -7.37 -8.08
C ASP A 173 -9.71 -7.87 -7.53
N GLU A 174 -9.67 -8.89 -6.65
CA GLU A 174 -10.86 -9.38 -5.95
C GLU A 174 -11.45 -8.32 -5.02
N PHE A 175 -10.60 -7.67 -4.22
CA PHE A 175 -11.05 -6.58 -3.34
C PHE A 175 -11.61 -5.41 -4.14
N LYS A 176 -10.97 -5.03 -5.25
CA LYS A 176 -11.46 -3.96 -6.12
C LYS A 176 -12.86 -4.25 -6.65
N ARG A 177 -13.12 -5.48 -7.10
CA ARG A 177 -14.47 -5.88 -7.57
C ARG A 177 -15.51 -5.72 -6.46
N LEU A 178 -15.18 -6.13 -5.24
CA LEU A 178 -16.06 -6.01 -4.08
C LEU A 178 -16.30 -4.54 -3.69
N PHE A 179 -15.24 -3.74 -3.67
CA PHE A 179 -15.29 -2.30 -3.43
C PHE A 179 -16.18 -1.58 -4.45
N ASP A 180 -15.98 -1.83 -5.73
CA ASP A 180 -16.77 -1.23 -6.82
C ASP A 180 -18.25 -1.63 -6.74
N LYS A 181 -18.54 -2.89 -6.34
CA LYS A 181 -19.90 -3.38 -6.11
C LYS A 181 -20.61 -2.57 -5.02
N PHE A 182 -19.97 -2.41 -3.87
CA PHE A 182 -20.57 -1.68 -2.74
C PHE A 182 -20.59 -0.17 -2.96
N SER A 183 -19.64 0.42 -3.67
CA SER A 183 -19.67 1.82 -4.06
C SER A 183 -20.90 2.13 -4.92
N ARG A 184 -21.18 1.28 -5.93
CA ARG A 184 -22.40 1.40 -6.75
C ARG A 184 -23.67 1.21 -5.93
N LYS A 185 -23.71 0.22 -5.01
CA LYS A 185 -24.85 -0.02 -4.13
C LYS A 185 -25.11 1.19 -3.23
N ALA A 186 -24.05 1.86 -2.76
CA ALA A 186 -24.14 3.07 -1.93
C ALA A 186 -24.45 4.35 -2.73
N GLY A 187 -24.52 4.28 -4.07
CA GLY A 187 -24.72 5.45 -4.93
C GLY A 187 -23.56 6.46 -4.87
N LYS A 188 -22.34 6.00 -4.61
CA LYS A 188 -21.17 6.86 -4.41
C LYS A 188 -20.13 6.67 -5.52
N GLU A 189 -19.53 7.78 -5.92
CA GLU A 189 -18.35 7.79 -6.76
C GLU A 189 -17.10 7.71 -5.88
N GLN A 190 -16.47 6.53 -5.85
CA GLN A 190 -15.34 6.24 -4.98
C GLN A 190 -14.25 5.51 -5.74
N TYR A 191 -12.98 5.75 -5.34
CA TYR A 191 -11.81 5.22 -6.03
C TYR A 191 -10.82 4.63 -5.03
N LEU A 192 -10.16 3.53 -5.44
CA LEU A 192 -9.00 2.99 -4.74
C LEU A 192 -7.74 3.75 -5.17
N ILE A 193 -6.94 4.14 -4.19
CA ILE A 193 -5.60 4.71 -4.41
C ILE A 193 -4.57 3.65 -4.03
N PRO A 194 -4.04 2.88 -5.00
CA PRO A 194 -3.06 1.85 -4.70
C PRO A 194 -1.67 2.44 -4.46
N TYR A 195 -1.00 1.95 -3.42
CA TYR A 195 0.40 2.25 -3.14
C TYR A 195 1.30 1.12 -3.64
N PHE A 196 2.44 1.53 -4.24
CA PHE A 196 3.47 0.63 -4.73
C PHE A 196 4.85 1.09 -4.28
N ILE A 197 5.75 0.11 -4.07
CA ILE A 197 7.12 0.35 -3.61
C ILE A 197 8.09 -0.01 -4.73
N ALA A 198 8.93 0.96 -5.14
CA ALA A 198 10.07 0.72 -6.02
C ALA A 198 11.31 0.32 -5.21
N ALA A 199 12.25 -0.36 -5.84
CA ALA A 199 13.57 -0.70 -5.31
C ALA A 199 13.56 -1.52 -4.00
N HIS A 200 12.53 -2.33 -3.78
CA HIS A 200 12.55 -3.32 -2.70
C HIS A 200 13.61 -4.39 -2.98
N PRO A 201 14.37 -4.88 -1.98
CA PRO A 201 15.28 -6.00 -2.18
C PRO A 201 14.58 -7.21 -2.81
N GLY A 202 15.20 -7.77 -3.85
CA GLY A 202 14.63 -8.85 -4.65
C GLY A 202 13.76 -8.40 -5.83
N CYS A 203 13.57 -7.08 -6.02
CA CYS A 203 12.92 -6.50 -7.19
C CYS A 203 13.98 -6.06 -8.20
N ASP A 204 13.85 -6.48 -9.46
CA ASP A 204 14.73 -6.07 -10.55
C ASP A 204 13.98 -5.14 -11.55
N GLU A 205 14.68 -4.75 -12.62
CA GLU A 205 14.14 -3.84 -13.63
C GLU A 205 13.01 -4.48 -14.43
N THR A 206 13.06 -5.80 -14.63
CA THR A 206 11.98 -6.54 -15.32
C THR A 206 10.72 -6.56 -14.49
N ASP A 207 10.83 -6.79 -13.19
CA ASP A 207 9.70 -6.74 -12.26
C ASP A 207 9.05 -5.34 -12.31
N MET A 208 9.85 -4.27 -12.34
CA MET A 208 9.34 -2.89 -12.40
C MET A 208 8.72 -2.55 -13.74
N LEU A 209 9.26 -3.07 -14.84
CA LEU A 209 8.64 -2.94 -16.17
C LEU A 209 7.28 -3.62 -16.20
N ASN A 210 7.18 -4.85 -15.70
CA ASN A 210 5.91 -5.59 -15.63
C ASN A 210 4.89 -4.84 -14.79
N LEU A 211 5.28 -4.32 -13.63
CA LEU A 211 4.41 -3.46 -12.81
C LEU A 211 3.96 -2.22 -13.59
N SER A 212 4.85 -1.57 -14.32
CA SER A 212 4.52 -0.40 -15.14
C SER A 212 3.49 -0.72 -16.23
N LEU A 213 3.62 -1.88 -16.88
CA LEU A 213 2.65 -2.37 -17.86
C LEU A 213 1.30 -2.69 -17.21
N TRP A 214 1.30 -3.32 -16.04
CA TRP A 214 0.10 -3.56 -15.25
C TRP A 214 -0.61 -2.25 -14.87
N LEU A 215 0.15 -1.24 -14.40
CA LEU A 215 -0.40 0.08 -14.09
C LEU A 215 -1.05 0.72 -15.32
N LYS A 216 -0.40 0.64 -16.48
CA LYS A 216 -0.96 1.17 -17.74
C LYS A 216 -2.23 0.45 -18.16
N GLN A 217 -2.25 -0.88 -18.09
CA GLN A 217 -3.43 -1.69 -18.42
C GLN A 217 -4.62 -1.33 -17.54
N HIS A 218 -4.39 -1.08 -16.24
CA HIS A 218 -5.42 -0.68 -15.28
C HIS A 218 -5.67 0.84 -15.25
N LYS A 219 -5.03 1.61 -16.16
CA LYS A 219 -5.17 3.06 -16.29
C LYS A 219 -4.77 3.85 -15.04
N PHE A 220 -3.88 3.30 -14.22
CA PHE A 220 -3.35 4.00 -13.05
C PHE A 220 -2.26 5.00 -13.46
N ARG A 221 -2.37 6.22 -12.92
CA ARG A 221 -1.35 7.27 -12.99
C ARG A 221 -1.00 7.67 -11.57
N LEU A 222 0.12 7.17 -11.08
CA LEU A 222 0.53 7.37 -9.70
C LEU A 222 1.22 8.71 -9.52
N ASP A 223 0.67 9.59 -8.70
CA ASP A 223 1.31 10.86 -8.34
C ASP A 223 2.32 10.69 -7.21
N GLN A 224 1.95 9.89 -6.20
CA GLN A 224 2.80 9.57 -5.07
C GLN A 224 3.34 8.15 -5.21
N VAL A 225 4.65 8.02 -5.25
CA VAL A 225 5.35 6.73 -5.33
C VAL A 225 6.45 6.67 -4.27
N GLN A 226 6.56 5.52 -3.61
CA GLN A 226 7.56 5.28 -2.61
C GLN A 226 8.71 4.47 -3.18
N THR A 227 9.92 4.78 -2.72
CA THR A 227 11.10 3.98 -2.98
C THR A 227 11.52 3.36 -1.67
N PHE A 228 11.79 2.07 -1.66
CA PHE A 228 12.26 1.38 -0.46
C PHE A 228 13.41 2.15 0.19
N TYR A 229 13.29 2.33 1.49
CA TYR A 229 14.32 2.93 2.33
C TYR A 229 14.64 1.96 3.48
N PRO A 230 15.93 1.57 3.67
CA PRO A 230 16.32 0.72 4.78
C PRO A 230 16.03 1.41 6.11
N SER A 231 15.02 0.95 6.82
CA SER A 231 14.68 1.46 8.15
C SER A 231 15.10 0.47 9.24
N PRO A 232 15.43 0.94 10.46
CA PRO A 232 15.70 0.05 11.57
C PRO A 232 14.54 -0.94 11.81
N MET A 233 14.87 -2.14 12.28
CA MET A 233 13.94 -3.21 12.64
C MET A 233 13.15 -3.84 11.46
N ALA A 234 13.22 -3.29 10.25
CA ALA A 234 12.59 -3.89 9.07
C ALA A 234 13.46 -5.02 8.51
N LEU A 235 12.88 -6.20 8.28
CA LEU A 235 13.61 -7.37 7.78
C LEU A 235 14.22 -7.14 6.39
N ALA A 236 13.56 -6.34 5.55
CA ALA A 236 14.10 -5.94 4.24
C ALA A 236 15.38 -5.08 4.35
N THR A 237 15.65 -4.47 5.50
CA THR A 237 16.92 -3.79 5.75
C THR A 237 18.07 -4.79 5.83
N ALA A 238 17.86 -5.95 6.45
CA ALA A 238 18.83 -7.04 6.43
C ALA A 238 19.02 -7.58 5.01
N MET A 239 17.94 -7.74 4.23
CA MET A 239 18.04 -8.11 2.80
C MET A 239 18.87 -7.11 2.01
N TYR A 240 18.66 -5.81 2.24
CA TYR A 240 19.35 -4.73 1.53
C TYR A 240 20.87 -4.75 1.73
N TYR A 241 21.30 -4.93 2.98
CA TYR A 241 22.73 -4.90 3.31
C TYR A 241 23.43 -6.24 3.02
N SER A 242 22.80 -7.37 3.35
CA SER A 242 23.38 -8.69 3.18
C SER A 242 23.26 -9.26 1.76
N GLU A 243 22.34 -8.75 0.94
CA GLU A 243 21.96 -9.31 -0.36
C GLU A 243 21.52 -10.78 -0.24
N ARG A 244 20.94 -11.16 0.90
CA ARG A 244 20.43 -12.51 1.17
C ARG A 244 18.96 -12.46 1.56
N ASN A 245 18.27 -13.57 1.34
CA ASN A 245 16.88 -13.72 1.74
C ASN A 245 16.78 -14.36 3.14
N PRO A 246 16.50 -13.60 4.21
CA PRO A 246 16.39 -14.16 5.56
C PRO A 246 15.07 -14.91 5.80
N LEU A 247 14.12 -14.87 4.86
CA LEU A 247 12.90 -15.69 4.91
C LEU A 247 13.19 -17.17 4.63
N GLU A 248 14.39 -17.47 4.15
CA GLU A 248 14.90 -18.81 3.87
C GLU A 248 16.15 -19.09 4.74
N ARG A 249 16.54 -20.35 4.84
CA ARG A 249 17.79 -20.69 5.52
C ARG A 249 18.99 -20.13 4.74
N VAL A 250 19.61 -19.08 5.25
CA VAL A 250 20.81 -18.49 4.66
C VAL A 250 22.02 -19.42 4.85
N ARG A 251 22.73 -19.71 3.75
CA ARG A 251 23.98 -20.46 3.68
C ARG A 251 25.02 -19.67 2.89
N TYR A 252 26.28 -20.01 2.98
CA TYR A 252 27.36 -19.36 2.24
C TYR A 252 27.09 -19.29 0.73
N LYS A 253 26.55 -20.38 0.14
CA LYS A 253 26.22 -20.48 -1.30
C LYS A 253 24.79 -20.08 -1.65
N SER A 254 24.03 -19.48 -0.74
CA SER A 254 22.67 -19.00 -1.05
C SER A 254 22.72 -17.95 -2.16
N GLN A 255 21.74 -18.02 -3.05
CA GLN A 255 21.62 -17.03 -4.14
C GLN A 255 21.54 -15.61 -3.58
N LYS A 256 22.23 -14.68 -4.23
CA LYS A 256 22.12 -13.27 -3.91
C LYS A 256 20.79 -12.71 -4.40
N LEU A 257 20.19 -11.83 -3.59
CA LEU A 257 19.08 -11.02 -4.01
C LEU A 257 19.57 -9.85 -4.86
N SER A 258 18.79 -9.50 -5.89
CA SER A 258 18.94 -8.22 -6.57
C SER A 258 18.62 -7.09 -5.58
N VAL A 259 19.56 -6.16 -5.43
CA VAL A 259 19.39 -5.00 -4.53
C VAL A 259 19.79 -3.73 -5.26
N CYS A 260 18.85 -2.83 -5.39
CA CYS A 260 19.05 -1.56 -6.07
C CYS A 260 19.70 -0.53 -5.13
N LYS A 261 21.06 -0.49 -5.12
CA LYS A 261 21.85 0.46 -4.30
C LYS A 261 22.24 1.71 -5.07
N ASP A 262 22.39 1.60 -6.38
CA ASP A 262 22.80 2.70 -7.25
C ASP A 262 21.67 3.74 -7.40
N VAL A 263 22.03 5.03 -7.35
CA VAL A 263 21.09 6.16 -7.41
C VAL A 263 20.35 6.19 -8.76
N ARG A 264 21.04 5.89 -9.87
CA ARG A 264 20.42 5.87 -11.20
C ARG A 264 19.42 4.74 -11.33
N GLN A 265 19.74 3.53 -10.85
CA GLN A 265 18.81 2.41 -10.83
C GLN A 265 17.57 2.71 -9.96
N ARG A 266 17.76 3.28 -8.77
CA ARG A 266 16.66 3.69 -7.89
C ARG A 266 15.75 4.71 -8.58
N ARG A 267 16.35 5.68 -9.29
CA ARG A 267 15.62 6.67 -10.08
C ARG A 267 14.86 6.01 -11.23
N LEU A 268 15.47 5.04 -11.93
CA LEU A 268 14.84 4.29 -13.01
C LEU A 268 13.64 3.49 -12.49
N GLN A 269 13.81 2.73 -11.41
CA GLN A 269 12.70 1.95 -10.85
C GLN A 269 11.54 2.84 -10.40
N LYS A 270 11.83 4.00 -9.82
CA LYS A 270 10.81 5.02 -9.51
C LYS A 270 10.16 5.59 -10.77
N ALA A 271 10.92 5.76 -11.84
CA ALA A 271 10.40 6.27 -13.12
C ALA A 271 9.40 5.31 -13.77
N PHE A 272 9.59 4.00 -13.65
CA PHE A 272 8.62 3.00 -14.10
C PHE A 272 7.26 3.16 -13.42
N LEU A 273 7.19 3.47 -12.13
CA LEU A 273 5.93 3.75 -11.43
C LEU A 273 5.24 5.03 -11.93
N ARG A 274 6.01 5.97 -12.47
CA ARG A 274 5.52 7.23 -13.01
C ARG A 274 5.75 7.31 -14.53
N TYR A 275 5.44 6.24 -15.24
CA TYR A 275 5.63 6.14 -16.69
C TYR A 275 4.89 7.22 -17.48
N HIS A 276 3.83 7.79 -16.94
CA HIS A 276 3.01 8.85 -17.52
C HIS A 276 3.66 10.24 -17.44
N ASP A 277 4.64 10.45 -16.56
CA ASP A 277 5.34 11.72 -16.37
C ASP A 277 6.43 11.88 -17.46
N GLU A 278 6.28 12.90 -18.29
CA GLU A 278 7.19 13.21 -19.43
C GLU A 278 8.65 13.34 -18.99
N LYS A 279 8.89 13.84 -17.77
CA LYS A 279 10.24 13.99 -17.21
C LYS A 279 10.99 12.66 -17.08
N ASN A 280 10.26 11.55 -16.99
CA ASN A 280 10.81 10.20 -16.87
C ASN A 280 11.05 9.53 -18.24
N TRP A 281 10.47 10.02 -19.32
CA TRP A 281 10.57 9.36 -20.63
C TRP A 281 12.00 9.17 -21.16
N PRO A 282 12.95 10.10 -20.98
CA PRO A 282 14.31 9.88 -21.45
C PRO A 282 14.98 8.66 -20.82
N ILE A 283 14.94 8.54 -19.49
CA ILE A 283 15.53 7.40 -18.77
C ILE A 283 14.78 6.10 -19.08
N LEU A 284 13.46 6.14 -19.23
CA LEU A 284 12.67 4.97 -19.58
C LEU A 284 12.95 4.47 -20.99
N ARG A 285 13.13 5.39 -21.99
CA ARG A 285 13.51 4.99 -23.37
C ARG A 285 14.85 4.27 -23.39
N GLU A 286 15.84 4.84 -22.69
CA GLU A 286 17.15 4.23 -22.59
C GLU A 286 17.06 2.83 -21.96
N ALA A 287 16.36 2.69 -20.85
CA ALA A 287 16.18 1.41 -20.17
C ALA A 287 15.45 0.38 -21.05
N LEU A 288 14.37 0.77 -21.73
CA LEU A 288 13.64 -0.12 -22.63
C LEU A 288 14.51 -0.61 -23.79
N GLN A 289 15.39 0.23 -24.34
CA GLN A 289 16.35 -0.16 -25.37
C GLN A 289 17.39 -1.16 -24.83
N GLN A 290 17.94 -0.89 -23.63
CA GLN A 290 18.92 -1.78 -22.97
C GLN A 290 18.30 -3.13 -22.59
N MET A 291 17.04 -3.15 -22.23
CA MET A 291 16.28 -4.37 -21.92
C MET A 291 15.80 -5.14 -23.17
N GLY A 292 16.08 -4.63 -24.39
CA GLY A 292 15.58 -5.23 -25.62
C GLY A 292 14.05 -5.08 -25.82
N ARG A 293 13.41 -4.09 -25.17
CA ARG A 293 11.97 -3.87 -25.18
C ARG A 293 11.60 -2.57 -25.93
N ALA A 294 12.32 -2.28 -27.01
CA ALA A 294 12.10 -1.08 -27.82
C ALA A 294 10.70 -1.00 -28.42
N GLU A 295 10.01 -2.13 -28.60
CA GLU A 295 8.62 -2.20 -29.06
C GLU A 295 7.63 -1.48 -28.14
N LEU A 296 8.00 -1.25 -26.87
CA LEU A 296 7.20 -0.50 -25.90
C LEU A 296 7.35 1.03 -26.03
N ILE A 297 8.16 1.50 -26.98
CA ILE A 297 8.32 2.92 -27.30
C ILE A 297 7.47 3.24 -28.52
N GLY A 298 6.44 4.06 -28.35
CA GLY A 298 5.52 4.43 -29.45
C GLY A 298 4.27 5.15 -28.92
N ASN A 299 3.38 5.49 -29.83
CA ASN A 299 2.16 6.26 -29.53
C ASN A 299 0.88 5.40 -29.44
N GLY A 300 0.98 4.10 -29.62
CA GLY A 300 -0.17 3.19 -29.56
C GLY A 300 -0.56 2.81 -28.15
N SER A 301 -1.68 2.13 -28.02
CA SER A 301 -2.22 1.70 -26.73
C SER A 301 -1.35 0.66 -25.99
N LYS A 302 -0.60 -0.15 -26.75
CA LYS A 302 0.30 -1.20 -26.23
C LYS A 302 1.68 -0.67 -25.82
N GLN A 303 2.13 0.48 -26.34
CA GLN A 303 3.40 1.09 -25.98
C GLN A 303 3.33 1.76 -24.61
N LEU A 304 4.41 1.69 -23.84
CA LEU A 304 4.48 2.27 -22.50
C LEU A 304 4.64 3.79 -22.53
N ILE A 305 5.58 4.28 -23.36
CA ILE A 305 5.94 5.70 -23.48
C ILE A 305 6.11 6.12 -24.94
N PRO A 306 5.93 7.42 -25.26
CA PRO A 306 6.09 7.90 -26.61
C PRO A 306 7.56 7.93 -27.05
N PRO A 307 7.82 7.94 -28.38
CA PRO A 307 9.15 8.13 -28.94
C PRO A 307 9.71 9.51 -28.59
N ALA A 308 11.02 9.67 -28.72
CA ALA A 308 11.62 11.00 -28.62
C ALA A 308 11.05 11.92 -29.72
N LYS A 309 10.68 13.14 -29.36
CA LYS A 309 10.32 14.14 -30.38
C LYS A 309 11.50 14.29 -31.34
N GLN A 310 11.32 13.96 -32.61
CA GLN A 310 12.31 14.32 -33.63
C GLN A 310 12.44 15.84 -33.59
N GLN A 311 13.66 16.31 -33.27
CA GLN A 311 13.97 17.71 -33.46
C GLN A 311 13.85 17.96 -34.98
N SER A 312 12.82 18.66 -35.40
CA SER A 312 12.66 19.01 -36.79
C SER A 312 13.93 19.74 -37.24
N ALA A 313 14.55 19.28 -38.33
CA ALA A 313 15.78 19.85 -38.90
C ALA A 313 15.67 21.36 -39.17
N ALA A 314 14.46 21.92 -39.18
CA ALA A 314 14.18 23.35 -39.32
C ALA A 314 14.78 24.21 -38.18
N GLY A 315 14.94 23.68 -36.97
CA GLY A 315 15.53 24.46 -35.86
C GLY A 315 17.04 24.69 -35.97
N LYS A 316 17.78 23.78 -36.66
CA LYS A 316 19.22 23.93 -36.86
C LYS A 316 19.59 25.00 -37.95
N ARG A 317 18.74 25.22 -38.94
CA ARG A 317 18.98 26.25 -39.98
C ARG A 317 18.80 27.68 -39.47
N ARG A 318 17.94 27.93 -38.49
CA ARG A 318 17.72 29.27 -37.94
C ARG A 318 18.84 29.77 -37.01
N ARG A 319 19.56 28.85 -36.35
CA ARG A 319 20.70 29.23 -35.49
C ARG A 319 21.99 29.50 -36.28
N ARG A 320 22.12 28.96 -37.50
CA ARG A 320 23.28 29.22 -38.38
C ARG A 320 23.19 30.53 -39.18
N ARG A 321 22.00 31.16 -39.25
CA ARG A 321 21.79 32.46 -39.94
C ARG A 321 21.81 33.67 -38.98
N ARG A 322 22.11 33.48 -37.72
CA ARG A 322 22.25 34.56 -36.72
C ARG A 322 23.65 34.56 -36.03
N ARG A 323 24.66 34.05 -36.75
CA ARG A 323 26.08 34.29 -36.37
C ARG A 323 26.77 34.94 -37.56
#